data_474977f06fd6006ec2bb96a005cb3983
#
_entry.id   474977f06fd6006ec2bb96a005cb3983
#
_cell.length_a   1.000
_cell.length_b   1.000
_cell.length_c   1.000
_cell.angle_alpha   90.00
_cell.angle_beta   90.00
_cell.angle_gamma   90.00
#
_symmetry.space_group_name_H-M   'P 1'
#
loop_
_entity.id
_entity.type
_entity.pdbx_description
1 polymer ?
#
loop_
_entity_poly.entity_id
_entity_poly.type
_entity_poly.pdbx_seq_one_letter_code
_entity_poly.pdbx_strand_id
1 'polypeptide(L)'
;RSLDDTDASVINTNYATAAGLNPKKDSIAIESEKSPYANVIAVRAQDKDKPWVKTLVESYQSPEVKAFILEKYNGTVIPSW
;
A
#
# COMPACT_ATOMS: atom_id res chain seq x y z
N ARG A 1 -14.14 10.65 -8.75
CA ARG A 1 -14.96 11.44 -9.68
C ARG A 1 -16.00 10.60 -10.40
N SER A 2 -15.62 9.49 -11.01
CA SER A 2 -16.58 8.60 -11.68
C SER A 2 -17.33 7.66 -10.74
N LEU A 3 -17.04 7.69 -9.46
CA LEU A 3 -17.72 6.86 -8.47
C LEU A 3 -19.23 7.11 -8.46
N ASP A 4 -19.63 8.37 -8.57
CA ASP A 4 -21.05 8.75 -8.57
C ASP A 4 -21.80 8.26 -9.82
N ASP A 5 -21.08 7.88 -10.85
CA ASP A 5 -21.63 7.40 -12.13
C ASP A 5 -21.63 5.87 -12.25
N THR A 6 -21.19 5.18 -11.20
CA THR A 6 -21.06 3.71 -11.19
C THR A 6 -21.75 3.09 -9.99
N ASP A 7 -22.15 1.83 -10.13
CA ASP A 7 -22.73 1.08 -9.01
C ASP A 7 -21.67 0.72 -7.97
N ALA A 8 -20.45 0.40 -8.42
CA ALA A 8 -19.31 0.13 -7.56
C ALA A 8 -18.02 0.32 -8.35
N SER A 9 -16.94 0.62 -7.66
CA SER A 9 -15.61 0.80 -8.26
C SER A 9 -14.53 0.21 -7.36
N VAL A 10 -13.51 -0.37 -7.96
CA VAL A 10 -12.30 -0.79 -7.27
C VAL A 10 -11.28 0.36 -7.39
N ILE A 11 -10.84 0.89 -6.25
CA ILE A 11 -10.03 2.10 -6.21
C ILE A 11 -8.80 1.86 -5.34
N ASN A 12 -7.62 2.18 -5.86
CA ASN A 12 -6.40 2.17 -5.06
C ASN A 12 -6.47 3.26 -3.98
N THR A 13 -5.97 2.98 -2.79
CA THR A 13 -6.08 3.84 -1.62
C THR A 13 -5.59 5.26 -1.86
N ASN A 14 -4.48 5.45 -2.57
CA ASN A 14 -3.94 6.79 -2.85
C ASN A 14 -4.93 7.66 -3.63
N TYR A 15 -5.64 7.08 -4.58
CA TYR A 15 -6.66 7.80 -5.35
C TYR A 15 -7.90 8.10 -4.50
N ALA A 16 -8.32 7.15 -3.66
CA ALA A 16 -9.43 7.35 -2.75
C ALA A 16 -9.13 8.49 -1.77
N THR A 17 -7.95 8.48 -1.17
CA THR A 17 -7.51 9.52 -0.24
C THR A 17 -7.43 10.89 -0.91
N ALA A 18 -6.90 10.95 -2.12
CA ALA A 18 -6.81 12.19 -2.88
C ALA A 18 -8.19 12.77 -3.22
N ALA A 19 -9.21 11.92 -3.33
CA ALA A 19 -10.59 12.33 -3.56
C ALA A 19 -11.35 12.66 -2.26
N GLY A 20 -10.68 12.64 -1.12
CA GLY A 20 -11.30 12.94 0.17
C GLY A 20 -12.05 11.76 0.80
N LEU A 21 -11.91 10.55 0.25
CA LEU A 21 -12.54 9.37 0.79
C LEU A 21 -11.65 8.72 1.86
N ASN A 22 -12.29 8.09 2.83
CA ASN A 22 -11.61 7.27 3.83
C ASN A 22 -11.93 5.80 3.54
N PRO A 23 -10.96 5.00 3.06
CA PRO A 23 -11.20 3.60 2.72
C PRO A 23 -11.81 2.77 3.85
N LYS A 24 -11.48 3.07 5.09
CA LYS A 24 -12.05 2.36 6.25
C LYS A 24 -13.53 2.61 6.45
N LYS A 25 -13.99 3.84 6.18
CA LYS A 25 -15.37 4.26 6.41
C LYS A 25 -16.23 4.16 5.17
N ASP A 26 -15.64 4.45 4.02
CA ASP A 26 -16.38 4.67 2.78
C ASP A 26 -16.37 3.46 1.84
N SER A 27 -15.60 2.41 2.17
CA SER A 27 -15.55 1.19 1.37
C SER A 27 -16.47 0.11 1.93
N ILE A 28 -16.97 -0.73 1.03
CA ILE A 28 -17.76 -1.92 1.39
C ILE A 28 -16.89 -3.17 1.51
N ALA A 29 -15.69 -3.13 0.94
CA ALA A 29 -14.70 -4.18 1.04
C ALA A 29 -13.31 -3.58 0.89
N ILE A 30 -12.34 -4.13 1.62
CA ILE A 30 -10.96 -3.69 1.56
C ILE A 30 -10.06 -4.92 1.43
N GLU A 31 -9.01 -4.79 0.60
CA GLU A 31 -8.10 -5.91 0.35
C GLU A 31 -7.31 -6.26 1.62
N SER A 32 -7.15 -7.55 1.86
CA SER A 32 -6.40 -8.06 3.02
C SER A 32 -4.91 -7.75 2.92
N GLU A 33 -4.26 -7.54 4.06
CA GLU A 33 -2.81 -7.42 4.16
C GLU A 33 -2.06 -8.66 3.66
N LYS A 34 -2.75 -9.80 3.60
CA LYS A 34 -2.20 -11.07 3.11
C LYS A 34 -2.42 -11.27 1.61
N SER A 35 -2.97 -10.27 0.93
CA SER A 35 -3.22 -10.36 -0.51
C SER A 35 -1.91 -10.55 -1.29
N PRO A 36 -1.92 -11.39 -2.34
CA PRO A 36 -0.76 -11.55 -3.22
C PRO A 36 -0.51 -10.35 -4.13
N TYR A 37 -1.39 -9.38 -4.14
CA TYR A 37 -1.31 -8.19 -5.00
C TYR A 37 -0.67 -6.98 -4.33
N ALA A 38 0.09 -7.20 -3.26
CA ALA A 38 0.86 -6.13 -2.61
C ALA A 38 1.86 -5.50 -3.58
N ASN A 39 2.15 -4.22 -3.38
CA ASN A 39 3.21 -3.54 -4.11
C ASN A 39 4.57 -4.14 -3.77
N VAL A 40 5.48 -4.11 -4.72
CA VAL A 40 6.79 -4.75 -4.58
C VAL A 40 7.92 -3.80 -4.98
N ILE A 41 9.11 -4.08 -4.48
CA ILE A 41 10.35 -3.48 -4.99
C ILE A 41 10.85 -4.40 -6.09
N ALA A 42 10.89 -3.91 -7.33
CA ALA A 42 11.33 -4.69 -8.48
C ALA A 42 12.78 -4.36 -8.82
N VAL A 43 13.60 -5.38 -9.01
CA VAL A 43 14.99 -5.26 -9.44
C VAL A 43 15.28 -6.24 -10.57
N ARG A 44 16.38 -6.00 -11.31
CA ARG A 44 16.81 -6.97 -12.31
C ARG A 44 17.24 -8.26 -11.63
N ALA A 45 16.97 -9.40 -12.27
CA ALA A 45 17.32 -10.71 -11.70
C ALA A 45 18.79 -10.82 -11.31
N GLN A 46 19.69 -10.24 -12.13
CA GLN A 46 21.12 -10.24 -11.88
C GLN A 46 21.55 -9.42 -10.66
N ASP A 47 20.71 -8.51 -10.20
CA ASP A 47 20.99 -7.65 -9.05
C ASP A 47 20.33 -8.12 -7.75
N LYS A 48 19.52 -9.15 -7.82
CA LYS A 48 18.67 -9.63 -6.73
C LYS A 48 19.43 -9.84 -5.41
N ASP A 49 20.64 -10.41 -5.48
CA ASP A 49 21.42 -10.76 -4.30
C ASP A 49 22.49 -9.72 -3.94
N LYS A 50 22.47 -8.56 -4.57
CA LYS A 50 23.43 -7.49 -4.29
C LYS A 50 23.19 -6.85 -2.92
N PRO A 51 24.25 -6.45 -2.20
CA PRO A 51 24.12 -5.86 -0.86
C PRO A 51 23.21 -4.62 -0.82
N TRP A 52 23.23 -3.80 -1.85
CA TRP A 52 22.40 -2.58 -1.85
C TRP A 52 20.90 -2.89 -1.94
N VAL A 53 20.52 -4.00 -2.58
CA VAL A 53 19.13 -4.45 -2.62
C VAL A 53 18.66 -4.84 -1.22
N LYS A 54 19.49 -5.59 -0.51
CA LYS A 54 19.20 -6.00 0.87
C LYS A 54 19.04 -4.79 1.78
N THR A 55 19.94 -3.81 1.67
CA THR A 55 19.88 -2.58 2.45
C THR A 55 18.59 -1.81 2.16
N LEU A 56 18.21 -1.70 0.89
CA LEU A 56 16.97 -1.03 0.49
C LEU A 56 15.74 -1.70 1.10
N VAL A 57 15.65 -3.03 0.99
CA VAL A 57 14.52 -3.79 1.52
C VAL A 57 14.45 -3.68 3.04
N GLU A 58 15.57 -3.84 3.74
CA GLU A 58 15.62 -3.73 5.19
C GLU A 58 15.26 -2.34 5.68
N SER A 59 15.69 -1.30 4.97
CA SER A 59 15.36 0.08 5.30
C SER A 59 13.88 0.38 5.12
N TYR A 60 13.28 -0.13 4.05
CA TYR A 60 11.87 0.06 3.77
C TYR A 60 10.99 -0.75 4.73
N GLN A 61 11.31 -2.03 4.94
CA GLN A 61 10.55 -2.93 5.79
C GLN A 61 10.97 -2.85 7.26
N SER A 62 11.33 -1.66 7.71
CA SER A 62 11.72 -1.43 9.10
C SER A 62 10.51 -1.20 10.00
N PRO A 63 10.64 -1.43 11.32
CA PRO A 63 9.60 -1.09 12.28
C PRO A 63 9.26 0.40 12.26
N GLU A 64 10.24 1.26 12.02
CA GLU A 64 10.05 2.71 11.96
C GLU A 64 9.17 3.11 10.78
N VAL A 65 9.40 2.54 9.60
CA VAL A 65 8.59 2.81 8.42
C VAL A 65 7.18 2.26 8.62
N LYS A 66 7.04 1.08 9.19
CA LYS A 66 5.72 0.51 9.50
C LYS A 66 4.93 1.42 10.45
N ALA A 67 5.57 1.90 11.51
CA ALA A 67 4.95 2.83 12.46
C ALA A 67 4.54 4.14 11.77
N PHE A 68 5.40 4.68 10.91
CA PHE A 68 5.13 5.89 10.14
C PHE A 68 3.90 5.71 9.23
N ILE A 69 3.81 4.58 8.53
CA ILE A 69 2.68 4.29 7.64
C ILE A 69 1.38 4.20 8.45
N LEU A 70 1.39 3.48 9.54
CA LEU A 70 0.21 3.34 10.40
C LEU A 70 -0.26 4.67 10.98
N GLU A 71 0.67 5.52 11.38
CA GLU A 71 0.38 6.84 11.94
C GLU A 71 -0.13 7.81 10.87
N LYS A 72 0.64 7.97 9.79
CA LYS A 72 0.34 8.95 8.74
C LYS A 72 -0.95 8.65 7.98
N TYR A 73 -1.16 7.40 7.66
CA TYR A 73 -2.30 6.99 6.83
C TYR A 73 -3.46 6.42 7.64
N ASN A 74 -3.32 6.38 8.95
CA ASN A 74 -4.41 6.05 9.87
C ASN A 74 -5.08 4.71 9.55
N GLY A 75 -4.28 3.72 9.13
CA GLY A 75 -4.76 2.39 8.78
C GLY A 75 -5.38 2.26 7.40
N THR A 76 -5.32 3.30 6.56
CA THR A 76 -5.83 3.26 5.19
C THR A 76 -4.81 2.69 4.19
N VAL A 77 -3.54 2.69 4.55
CA VAL A 77 -2.47 1.99 3.84
C VAL A 77 -1.98 0.87 4.74
N ILE A 78 -1.91 -0.34 4.21
CA ILE A 78 -1.67 -1.54 5.00
C ILE A 78 -0.28 -2.09 4.70
N PRO A 79 0.68 -2.01 5.66
CA PRO A 79 1.97 -2.67 5.51
C PRO A 79 1.78 -4.19 5.46
N SER A 80 2.50 -4.85 4.55
CA SER A 80 2.41 -6.30 4.37
C SER A 80 3.60 -7.07 4.97
N TRP A 81 4.32 -6.45 5.89
CA TRP A 81 5.42 -7.07 6.61
C TRP A 81 5.28 -6.95 8.13
#